data_2fcbd50f00601530986c7a1d4f5f8d8c
#
_entry.id   2fcbd50f00601530986c7a1d4f5f8d8c
#
_cell.length_a   1.000
_cell.length_b   1.000
_cell.length_c   1.000
_cell.angle_alpha   90.00
_cell.angle_beta   90.00
_cell.angle_gamma   90.00
#
_symmetry.space_group_name_H-M   'P 1'
#
loop_
_entity.id
_entity.type
_entity.pdbx_description
1 polymer ?
#
loop_
_entity_poly.entity_id
_entity_poly.type
_entity_poly.pdbx_seq_one_letter_code
_entity_poly.pdbx_strand_id
1 'polypeptide(L)'
;MKDATDLENKIILGDVIENLRTIADNTFDFGFTSPPYNLKNSTGNGMKDGRGGKWSNAKLIDGYSDHGDNMPHHEYVSWQRDILTEMMRIIKDDGAFFYNHKWRVQAGLIQDRSDIVQGFPVRQIIIWKRKGGINFNPGYFLPTYEVIYLIAKKDFKLEKGVNKWGDVWEITQDIKNPHPASFPLELAERVVKACPGEFVIDPFMGSGTTAIAAMKNGKKFCGIELSEDYVTLAENRINNFKKVGNDENWSRSPEKTLLEF
;
A
#
# COMPACT_ATOMS: atom_id res chain seq x y z
N MET A 1 1.61 9.94 23.99
CA MET A 1 1.78 9.16 22.75
C MET A 1 1.11 7.81 22.93
N LYS A 2 0.47 7.30 21.89
CA LYS A 2 -0.17 5.97 21.89
C LYS A 2 0.91 4.89 21.84
N ASP A 3 0.78 3.85 22.64
CA ASP A 3 1.67 2.69 22.63
C ASP A 3 1.06 1.50 21.87
N ALA A 4 1.76 0.38 21.83
CA ALA A 4 1.30 -0.83 21.15
C ALA A 4 -0.09 -1.30 21.62
N THR A 5 -0.36 -1.26 22.92
CA THR A 5 -1.62 -1.74 23.52
C THR A 5 -2.82 -0.91 23.07
N ASP A 6 -2.60 0.40 22.88
CA ASP A 6 -3.64 1.32 22.40
C ASP A 6 -4.03 1.05 20.94
N LEU A 7 -3.13 0.45 20.16
CA LEU A 7 -3.18 0.39 18.70
C LEU A 7 -3.50 -1.00 18.14
N GLU A 8 -3.37 -2.06 18.93
CA GLU A 8 -3.55 -3.43 18.49
C GLU A 8 -4.92 -3.69 17.84
N ASN A 9 -4.88 -4.19 16.60
CA ASN A 9 -6.03 -4.58 15.79
C ASN A 9 -7.06 -3.45 15.57
N LYS A 10 -6.56 -2.22 15.41
CA LYS A 10 -7.39 -1.03 15.17
C LYS A 10 -7.09 -0.39 13.81
N ILE A 11 -8.11 0.25 13.27
CA ILE A 11 -7.99 1.21 12.17
C ILE A 11 -8.28 2.59 12.74
N ILE A 12 -7.41 3.54 12.46
CA ILE A 12 -7.50 4.93 12.91
C ILE A 12 -7.97 5.77 11.73
N LEU A 13 -9.13 6.39 11.86
CA LEU A 13 -9.63 7.35 10.88
C LEU A 13 -8.87 8.68 11.00
N GLY A 14 -8.40 9.23 9.89
CA GLY A 14 -7.82 10.57 9.78
C GLY A 14 -6.52 10.67 9.01
N ASP A 15 -5.94 11.87 9.01
CA ASP A 15 -4.69 12.16 8.29
C ASP A 15 -3.52 11.29 8.78
N VAL A 16 -2.74 10.81 7.83
CA VAL A 16 -1.63 9.89 8.10
C VAL A 16 -0.54 10.52 8.94
N ILE A 17 -0.10 11.74 8.61
CA ILE A 17 0.99 12.42 9.33
C ILE A 17 0.57 12.80 10.75
N GLU A 18 -0.63 13.34 10.90
CA GLU A 18 -1.18 13.70 12.21
C GLU A 18 -1.24 12.48 13.11
N ASN A 19 -1.75 11.36 12.62
CA ASN A 19 -1.85 10.14 13.40
C ASN A 19 -0.49 9.51 13.70
N LEU A 20 0.42 9.40 12.73
CA LEU A 20 1.76 8.86 12.95
C LEU A 20 2.49 9.60 14.08
N ARG A 21 2.40 10.93 14.13
CA ARG A 21 3.02 11.76 15.17
C ARG A 21 2.49 11.51 16.59
N THR A 22 1.30 10.90 16.73
CA THR A 22 0.75 10.51 18.05
C THR A 22 1.30 9.20 18.57
N ILE A 23 1.95 8.40 17.74
CA ILE A 23 2.45 7.07 18.06
C ILE A 23 3.85 7.15 18.69
N ALA A 24 4.10 6.33 19.70
CA ALA A 24 5.39 6.25 20.36
C ALA A 24 6.47 5.64 19.44
N ASP A 25 7.73 5.98 19.68
CA ASP A 25 8.88 5.42 18.99
C ASP A 25 8.93 3.89 19.18
N ASN A 26 9.47 3.16 18.20
CA ASN A 26 9.73 1.72 18.32
C ASN A 26 8.49 0.88 18.71
N THR A 27 7.31 1.25 18.19
CA THR A 27 6.02 0.58 18.50
C THR A 27 5.80 -0.68 17.66
N PHE A 28 6.15 -0.64 16.36
CA PHE A 28 5.84 -1.71 15.40
C PHE A 28 7.06 -2.53 15.02
N ASP A 29 6.86 -3.82 14.77
CA ASP A 29 7.92 -4.70 14.29
C ASP A 29 8.23 -4.46 12.82
N PHE A 30 7.19 -4.20 12.00
CA PHE A 30 7.36 -3.87 10.59
C PHE A 30 6.14 -3.11 10.05
N GLY A 31 6.30 -2.56 8.86
CA GLY A 31 5.20 -1.94 8.12
C GLY A 31 5.17 -2.37 6.67
N PHE A 32 3.97 -2.32 6.08
CA PHE A 32 3.77 -2.53 4.65
C PHE A 32 2.69 -1.58 4.14
N THR A 33 2.92 -0.95 3.00
CA THR A 33 1.93 -0.06 2.40
C THR A 33 2.11 0.14 0.90
N SER A 34 1.05 0.62 0.28
CA SER A 34 1.00 1.18 -1.06
C SER A 34 0.31 2.55 -0.99
N PRO A 35 1.05 3.65 -0.93
CA PRO A 35 0.47 4.99 -0.76
C PRO A 35 -0.29 5.42 -2.02
N PRO A 36 -1.08 6.50 -1.97
CA PRO A 36 -1.60 7.15 -3.17
C PRO A 36 -0.45 7.56 -4.11
N TYR A 37 -0.57 7.28 -5.43
CA TYR A 37 0.54 7.41 -6.38
C TYR A 37 0.62 8.76 -7.10
N ASN A 38 -0.23 9.72 -6.74
CA ASN A 38 -0.34 11.04 -7.38
C ASN A 38 -0.58 10.94 -8.90
N LEU A 39 -1.55 10.11 -9.30
CA LEU A 39 -1.77 9.73 -10.70
C LEU A 39 -2.38 10.85 -11.55
N LYS A 40 -3.17 11.77 -10.96
CA LYS A 40 -3.80 12.89 -11.68
C LYS A 40 -2.81 13.97 -12.08
N ASN A 41 -1.64 14.05 -11.48
CA ASN A 41 -0.58 14.99 -11.83
C ASN A 41 0.18 14.61 -13.12
N SER A 42 -0.26 13.60 -13.85
CA SER A 42 0.26 13.30 -15.18
C SER A 42 -0.43 14.18 -16.23
N THR A 43 0.19 15.32 -16.57
CA THR A 43 -0.08 16.18 -17.76
C THR A 43 -1.50 16.15 -18.32
N GLY A 44 -2.51 16.45 -17.48
CA GLY A 44 -3.88 16.73 -17.91
C GLY A 44 -4.68 15.57 -18.53
N ASN A 45 -4.13 14.39 -18.52
CA ASN A 45 -4.71 13.27 -19.23
C ASN A 45 -4.91 12.08 -18.32
N GLY A 46 -5.84 12.10 -17.39
CA GLY A 46 -6.20 10.88 -16.66
C GLY A 46 -5.95 9.58 -17.44
N MET A 47 -6.36 8.43 -17.04
CA MET A 47 -6.23 7.22 -17.89
C MET A 47 -6.96 7.43 -19.22
N LYS A 48 -6.25 7.94 -20.23
CA LYS A 48 -6.76 8.06 -21.60
C LYS A 48 -6.40 6.81 -22.38
N ASP A 49 -7.32 6.38 -23.24
CA ASP A 49 -7.16 5.23 -24.15
C ASP A 49 -6.17 5.48 -25.31
N GLY A 50 -5.30 6.49 -25.22
CA GLY A 50 -4.39 6.88 -26.29
C GLY A 50 -5.06 7.52 -27.52
N ARG A 51 -6.40 7.51 -27.60
CA ARG A 51 -7.21 8.10 -28.67
C ARG A 51 -7.91 9.38 -28.24
N GLY A 52 -7.58 9.92 -27.06
CA GLY A 52 -8.19 11.11 -26.53
C GLY A 52 -9.50 10.89 -25.74
N GLY A 53 -9.96 9.65 -25.62
CA GLY A 53 -11.11 9.26 -24.80
C GLY A 53 -10.73 8.95 -23.34
N LYS A 54 -11.65 9.22 -22.43
CA LYS A 54 -11.56 8.72 -21.06
C LYS A 54 -12.08 7.28 -21.03
N TRP A 55 -11.40 6.40 -20.30
CA TRP A 55 -11.96 5.10 -19.94
C TRP A 55 -13.10 5.34 -18.94
N SER A 56 -14.33 5.42 -19.43
CA SER A 56 -15.52 5.74 -18.62
C SER A 56 -15.77 4.76 -17.48
N ASN A 57 -15.16 3.57 -17.54
CA ASN A 57 -15.30 2.50 -16.53
C ASN A 57 -14.00 2.25 -15.74
N ALA A 58 -12.98 3.12 -15.83
CA ALA A 58 -11.79 2.95 -15.02
C ALA A 58 -12.09 3.34 -13.57
N LYS A 59 -11.91 2.43 -12.62
CA LYS A 59 -12.21 2.62 -11.20
C LYS A 59 -11.51 3.82 -10.53
N LEU A 60 -10.46 4.35 -11.13
CA LEU A 60 -9.70 5.53 -10.66
C LEU A 60 -9.76 6.69 -11.66
N ILE A 61 -10.82 6.81 -12.45
CA ILE A 61 -10.93 7.86 -13.46
C ILE A 61 -10.89 9.26 -12.83
N ASP A 62 -11.41 9.38 -11.62
CA ASP A 62 -11.45 10.63 -10.83
C ASP A 62 -10.41 10.66 -9.69
N GLY A 63 -9.54 9.63 -9.58
CA GLY A 63 -8.54 9.46 -8.52
C GLY A 63 -9.15 8.88 -7.25
N TYR A 64 -8.51 9.14 -6.11
CA TYR A 64 -9.04 8.80 -4.79
C TYR A 64 -10.07 9.85 -4.37
N SER A 65 -11.23 9.44 -3.80
CA SER A 65 -12.35 10.33 -3.44
C SER A 65 -11.92 11.42 -2.44
N ASP A 66 -11.12 11.03 -1.46
CA ASP A 66 -10.81 11.86 -0.29
C ASP A 66 -9.36 12.41 -0.30
N HIS A 67 -8.56 12.06 -1.29
CA HIS A 67 -7.20 12.56 -1.46
C HIS A 67 -7.05 13.25 -2.81
N GLY A 68 -6.61 14.51 -2.79
CA GLY A 68 -6.28 15.25 -4.01
C GLY A 68 -5.05 14.66 -4.71
N ASP A 69 -5.26 13.59 -5.50
CA ASP A 69 -4.21 12.82 -6.22
C ASP A 69 -3.53 13.62 -7.36
N ASN A 70 -3.35 14.93 -7.15
CA ASN A 70 -2.84 15.92 -8.10
C ASN A 70 -1.84 16.90 -7.46
N MET A 71 -1.18 16.52 -6.38
CA MET A 71 -0.16 17.36 -5.75
C MET A 71 0.94 17.76 -6.73
N PRO A 72 1.48 18.97 -6.69
CA PRO A 72 2.75 19.29 -7.32
C PRO A 72 3.82 18.28 -6.93
N HIS A 73 4.69 17.91 -7.89
CA HIS A 73 5.63 16.80 -7.69
C HIS A 73 6.51 16.98 -6.43
N HIS A 74 7.03 18.17 -6.22
CA HIS A 74 7.90 18.44 -5.06
C HIS A 74 7.16 18.36 -3.72
N GLU A 75 5.89 18.76 -3.68
CA GLU A 75 5.05 18.64 -2.48
C GLU A 75 4.73 17.18 -2.20
N TYR A 76 4.40 16.40 -3.23
CA TYR A 76 4.19 14.97 -3.12
C TYR A 76 5.43 14.24 -2.58
N VAL A 77 6.61 14.55 -3.11
CA VAL A 77 7.88 13.98 -2.64
C VAL A 77 8.13 14.35 -1.17
N SER A 78 7.94 15.62 -0.80
CA SER A 78 8.11 16.07 0.59
C SER A 78 7.16 15.33 1.54
N TRP A 79 5.88 15.26 1.19
CA TRP A 79 4.86 14.57 1.96
C TRP A 79 5.18 13.08 2.15
N GLN A 80 5.58 12.37 1.09
CA GLN A 80 5.99 10.97 1.20
C GLN A 80 7.23 10.79 2.08
N ARG A 81 8.19 11.70 2.01
CA ARG A 81 9.39 11.66 2.84
C ARG A 81 9.08 11.91 4.32
N ASP A 82 8.13 12.79 4.62
CA ASP A 82 7.67 13.02 6.00
C ASP A 82 7.04 11.73 6.56
N ILE A 83 6.22 11.03 5.76
CA ILE A 83 5.65 9.74 6.14
C ILE A 83 6.75 8.71 6.39
N LEU A 84 7.72 8.57 5.48
CA LEU A 84 8.83 7.63 5.65
C LEU A 84 9.65 7.93 6.90
N THR A 85 9.84 9.23 7.23
CA THR A 85 10.54 9.66 8.45
C THR A 85 9.80 9.18 9.70
N GLU A 86 8.49 9.42 9.77
CA GLU A 86 7.67 8.97 10.89
C GLU A 86 7.60 7.43 10.96
N MET A 87 7.46 6.76 9.82
CA MET A 87 7.49 5.29 9.78
C MET A 87 8.80 4.74 10.34
N MET A 88 9.94 5.32 9.96
CA MET A 88 11.24 4.89 10.48
C MET A 88 11.43 5.21 11.97
N ARG A 89 10.70 6.18 12.53
CA ARG A 89 10.71 6.48 13.96
C ARG A 89 9.92 5.44 14.76
N ILE A 90 8.71 5.08 14.28
CA ILE A 90 7.80 4.20 15.01
C ILE A 90 8.10 2.71 14.83
N ILE A 91 8.90 2.33 13.83
CA ILE A 91 9.38 0.96 13.64
C ILE A 91 10.57 0.70 14.56
N LYS A 92 10.58 -0.47 15.21
CA LYS A 92 11.64 -0.94 16.12
C LYS A 92 13.00 -0.99 15.44
N ASP A 93 14.09 -1.00 16.23
CA ASP A 93 15.46 -0.95 15.71
C ASP A 93 15.88 -2.21 14.93
N ASP A 94 15.18 -3.31 15.11
CA ASP A 94 15.30 -4.55 14.36
C ASP A 94 14.19 -4.75 13.31
N GLY A 95 13.42 -3.70 13.01
CA GLY A 95 12.28 -3.72 12.11
C GLY A 95 12.57 -3.20 10.70
N ALA A 96 11.56 -3.28 9.84
CA ALA A 96 11.62 -2.80 8.46
C ALA A 96 10.28 -2.27 7.95
N PHE A 97 10.35 -1.43 6.91
CA PHE A 97 9.19 -0.94 6.18
C PHE A 97 9.25 -1.36 4.72
N PHE A 98 8.21 -2.04 4.24
CA PHE A 98 8.04 -2.41 2.85
C PHE A 98 7.15 -1.36 2.17
N TYR A 99 7.77 -0.53 1.37
CA TYR A 99 7.13 0.60 0.71
C TYR A 99 6.91 0.27 -0.76
N ASN A 100 5.66 -0.09 -1.14
CA ASN A 100 5.30 -0.38 -2.53
C ASN A 100 5.01 0.91 -3.27
N HIS A 101 5.59 1.08 -4.46
CA HIS A 101 5.30 2.21 -5.32
C HIS A 101 5.37 1.84 -6.80
N LYS A 102 4.53 2.47 -7.58
CA LYS A 102 4.54 2.29 -9.03
C LYS A 102 5.53 3.25 -9.67
N TRP A 103 6.52 2.71 -10.37
CA TRP A 103 7.31 3.49 -11.31
C TRP A 103 6.47 3.83 -12.53
N ARG A 104 6.67 5.00 -13.09
CA ARG A 104 5.90 5.45 -14.26
C ARG A 104 6.77 6.25 -15.21
N VAL A 105 6.34 6.33 -16.48
CA VAL A 105 6.90 7.28 -17.44
C VAL A 105 6.01 8.51 -17.45
N GLN A 106 6.60 9.68 -17.18
CA GLN A 106 5.93 10.97 -17.23
C GLN A 106 6.77 11.94 -18.04
N ALA A 107 6.14 12.67 -18.97
CA ALA A 107 6.86 13.55 -19.91
C ALA A 107 8.01 12.86 -20.66
N GLY A 108 7.86 11.57 -20.98
CA GLY A 108 8.86 10.75 -21.67
C GLY A 108 10.01 10.23 -20.82
N LEU A 109 10.05 10.54 -19.52
CA LEU A 109 11.11 10.13 -18.60
C LEU A 109 10.56 9.23 -17.50
N ILE A 110 11.37 8.26 -17.08
CA ILE A 110 11.02 7.39 -15.96
C ILE A 110 11.07 8.17 -14.65
N GLN A 111 10.11 7.87 -13.77
CA GLN A 111 10.09 8.29 -12.38
C GLN A 111 10.16 7.04 -11.51
N ASP A 112 11.35 6.77 -11.01
CA ASP A 112 11.72 5.59 -10.23
C ASP A 112 11.55 5.77 -8.72
N ARG A 113 11.10 6.95 -8.28
CA ARG A 113 10.90 7.30 -6.87
C ARG A 113 12.16 7.30 -6.01
N SER A 114 13.32 7.34 -6.61
CA SER A 114 14.58 7.58 -5.88
C SER A 114 14.55 8.91 -5.12
N ASP A 115 13.85 9.90 -5.64
CA ASP A 115 13.60 11.19 -5.02
C ASP A 115 12.87 11.09 -3.64
N ILE A 116 12.03 10.09 -3.48
CA ILE A 116 11.33 9.83 -2.20
C ILE A 116 12.23 9.07 -1.24
N VAL A 117 12.90 8.00 -1.70
CA VAL A 117 13.60 7.06 -0.82
C VAL A 117 15.07 7.40 -0.56
N GLN A 118 15.64 8.36 -1.28
CA GLN A 118 17.03 8.79 -1.10
C GLN A 118 17.31 9.24 0.33
N GLY A 119 18.37 8.68 0.94
CA GLY A 119 18.77 8.97 2.32
C GLY A 119 18.12 8.08 3.38
N PHE A 120 17.09 7.31 3.03
CA PHE A 120 16.59 6.24 3.88
C PHE A 120 17.40 4.95 3.69
N PRO A 121 17.43 4.04 4.68
CA PRO A 121 18.23 2.81 4.62
C PRO A 121 17.57 1.74 3.72
N VAL A 122 17.44 2.05 2.42
CA VAL A 122 16.92 1.09 1.43
C VAL A 122 17.92 -0.05 1.31
N ARG A 123 17.53 -1.24 1.74
CA ARG A 123 18.36 -2.45 1.72
C ARG A 123 18.25 -3.22 0.43
N GLN A 124 17.05 -3.28 -0.15
CA GLN A 124 16.77 -4.04 -1.35
C GLN A 124 15.57 -3.47 -2.11
N ILE A 125 15.56 -3.66 -3.42
CA ILE A 125 14.40 -3.48 -4.28
C ILE A 125 13.81 -4.85 -4.57
N ILE A 126 12.50 -4.99 -4.37
CA ILE A 126 11.72 -6.18 -4.70
C ILE A 126 10.79 -5.82 -5.85
N ILE A 127 10.74 -6.66 -6.86
CA ILE A 127 9.88 -6.47 -8.03
C ILE A 127 8.60 -7.29 -7.88
N TRP A 128 7.48 -6.61 -7.70
CA TRP A 128 6.19 -7.27 -7.82
C TRP A 128 5.78 -7.31 -9.30
N LYS A 129 6.00 -8.46 -9.95
CA LYS A 129 5.62 -8.72 -11.33
C LYS A 129 4.13 -9.03 -11.41
N ARG A 130 3.41 -8.28 -12.22
CA ARG A 130 1.97 -8.41 -12.44
C ARG A 130 1.69 -9.04 -13.80
N LYS A 131 0.53 -9.68 -13.95
CA LYS A 131 0.02 -10.15 -15.25
C LYS A 131 -0.95 -9.12 -15.83
N GLY A 132 -0.90 -8.96 -17.15
CA GLY A 132 -1.84 -8.12 -17.88
C GLY A 132 -1.50 -6.63 -17.89
N GLY A 133 -2.38 -5.89 -18.54
CA GLY A 133 -2.28 -4.46 -18.80
C GLY A 133 -2.39 -4.16 -20.29
N ILE A 134 -2.57 -2.88 -20.61
CA ILE A 134 -2.63 -2.38 -21.98
C ILE A 134 -1.71 -1.18 -22.06
N ASN A 135 -0.87 -1.11 -23.11
CA ASN A 135 -0.05 0.04 -23.42
C ASN A 135 -0.32 0.49 -24.85
N PHE A 136 -0.79 1.71 -25.00
CA PHE A 136 -1.00 2.32 -26.31
C PHE A 136 0.14 3.27 -26.71
N ASN A 137 1.12 3.47 -25.81
CA ASN A 137 2.25 4.35 -26.10
C ASN A 137 3.35 3.59 -26.85
N PRO A 138 3.73 4.01 -28.08
CA PRO A 138 4.77 3.32 -28.85
C PRO A 138 6.20 3.61 -28.34
N GLY A 139 6.38 4.54 -27.41
CA GLY A 139 7.68 5.00 -26.93
C GLY A 139 8.29 4.17 -25.81
N TYR A 140 7.52 3.23 -25.21
CA TYR A 140 8.02 2.36 -24.14
C TYR A 140 7.20 1.07 -24.02
N PHE A 141 7.78 0.06 -23.41
CA PHE A 141 7.15 -1.24 -23.21
C PHE A 141 6.01 -1.17 -22.17
N LEU A 142 5.09 -2.13 -22.23
CA LEU A 142 4.02 -2.29 -21.24
C LEU A 142 4.61 -2.44 -19.82
N PRO A 143 4.28 -1.53 -18.88
CA PRO A 143 4.73 -1.67 -17.49
C PRO A 143 4.00 -2.85 -16.82
N THR A 144 4.74 -3.90 -16.47
CA THR A 144 4.20 -5.14 -15.89
C THR A 144 4.61 -5.36 -14.45
N TYR A 145 5.18 -4.37 -13.78
CA TYR A 145 5.63 -4.50 -12.40
C TYR A 145 5.35 -3.26 -11.56
N GLU A 146 5.38 -3.44 -10.27
CA GLU A 146 5.55 -2.40 -9.26
C GLU A 146 6.80 -2.71 -8.44
N VAL A 147 7.28 -1.72 -7.70
CA VAL A 147 8.52 -1.81 -6.94
C VAL A 147 8.25 -1.66 -5.46
N ILE A 148 8.75 -2.61 -4.68
CA ILE A 148 8.69 -2.55 -3.22
C ILE A 148 10.11 -2.24 -2.73
N TYR A 149 10.27 -1.11 -2.06
CA TYR A 149 11.50 -0.75 -1.38
C TYR A 149 11.50 -1.37 0.01
N LEU A 150 12.45 -2.25 0.27
CA LEU A 150 12.72 -2.75 1.62
C LEU A 150 13.59 -1.72 2.34
N ILE A 151 12.98 -0.87 3.15
CA ILE A 151 13.64 0.12 3.98
C ILE A 151 13.81 -0.51 5.37
N ALA A 152 15.03 -0.91 5.72
CA ALA A 152 15.25 -1.73 6.90
C ALA A 152 16.27 -1.10 7.85
N LYS A 153 15.94 -1.11 9.14
CA LYS A 153 16.89 -0.71 10.18
C LYS A 153 18.04 -1.70 10.29
N LYS A 154 19.12 -1.27 10.93
CA LYS A 154 20.43 -1.98 10.91
C LYS A 154 20.32 -3.45 11.31
N ASP A 155 19.56 -3.74 12.35
CA ASP A 155 19.50 -5.06 12.97
C ASP A 155 18.39 -5.96 12.39
N PHE A 156 17.60 -5.46 11.45
CA PHE A 156 16.54 -6.23 10.78
C PHE A 156 17.10 -7.47 10.08
N LYS A 157 16.41 -8.57 10.28
CA LYS A 157 16.63 -9.83 9.56
C LYS A 157 15.31 -10.39 9.09
N LEU A 158 15.29 -10.98 7.91
CA LEU A 158 14.13 -11.73 7.44
C LEU A 158 13.88 -12.96 8.30
N GLU A 159 12.63 -13.42 8.32
CA GLU A 159 12.27 -14.69 8.95
C GLU A 159 13.09 -15.84 8.34
N LYS A 160 13.37 -16.86 9.16
CA LYS A 160 14.26 -17.98 8.78
C LYS A 160 13.77 -18.68 7.51
N GLY A 161 14.63 -18.76 6.51
CA GLY A 161 14.38 -19.47 5.25
C GLY A 161 13.70 -18.64 4.16
N VAL A 162 13.19 -17.44 4.50
CA VAL A 162 12.50 -16.55 3.55
C VAL A 162 13.46 -15.93 2.53
N ASN A 163 14.71 -15.76 2.89
CA ASN A 163 15.76 -15.28 1.99
C ASN A 163 15.93 -16.10 0.70
N LYS A 164 15.33 -17.29 0.63
CA LYS A 164 15.33 -18.17 -0.56
C LYS A 164 14.25 -17.82 -1.59
N TRP A 165 13.32 -16.91 -1.28
CA TRP A 165 12.19 -16.62 -2.18
C TRP A 165 12.57 -15.78 -3.40
N GLY A 166 13.74 -15.21 -3.43
CA GLY A 166 14.15 -14.25 -4.45
C GLY A 166 13.45 -12.91 -4.31
N ASP A 167 13.81 -11.95 -5.16
CA ASP A 167 13.34 -10.57 -5.11
C ASP A 167 12.43 -10.20 -6.30
N VAL A 168 12.06 -11.16 -7.12
CA VAL A 168 11.04 -11.02 -8.16
C VAL A 168 9.82 -11.87 -7.78
N TRP A 169 8.74 -11.21 -7.41
CA TRP A 169 7.51 -11.85 -6.94
C TRP A 169 6.44 -11.80 -8.01
N GLU A 170 6.14 -12.94 -8.64
CA GLU A 170 5.10 -13.03 -9.65
C GLU A 170 3.75 -13.33 -8.98
N ILE A 171 2.97 -12.26 -8.75
CA ILE A 171 1.69 -12.31 -8.05
C ILE A 171 0.64 -11.58 -8.89
N THR A 172 -0.47 -12.27 -9.17
CA THR A 172 -1.57 -11.72 -9.98
C THR A 172 -2.34 -10.67 -9.17
N GLN A 173 -2.72 -9.56 -9.84
CA GLN A 173 -3.57 -8.54 -9.22
C GLN A 173 -4.94 -9.10 -8.83
N ASP A 174 -5.47 -8.64 -7.71
CA ASP A 174 -6.85 -8.91 -7.32
C ASP A 174 -7.80 -7.89 -7.98
N ILE A 175 -8.35 -8.27 -9.12
CA ILE A 175 -9.31 -7.43 -9.87
C ILE A 175 -10.71 -7.41 -9.25
N LYS A 176 -10.97 -8.26 -8.25
CA LYS A 176 -12.28 -8.38 -7.58
C LYS A 176 -12.38 -7.50 -6.34
N ASN A 177 -11.26 -6.96 -5.85
CA ASN A 177 -11.25 -6.06 -4.72
C ASN A 177 -12.05 -4.79 -5.07
N PRO A 178 -13.02 -4.35 -4.25
CA PRO A 178 -13.76 -3.12 -4.49
C PRO A 178 -12.87 -1.87 -4.40
N HIS A 179 -11.80 -1.89 -3.62
CA HIS A 179 -10.81 -0.82 -3.61
C HIS A 179 -10.00 -0.84 -4.93
N PRO A 180 -10.01 0.23 -5.72
CA PRO A 180 -9.52 0.22 -7.10
C PRO A 180 -7.99 0.06 -7.23
N ALA A 181 -7.24 0.36 -6.18
CA ALA A 181 -5.77 0.34 -6.16
C ALA A 181 -5.20 -0.62 -5.10
N SER A 182 -5.99 -1.57 -4.59
CA SER A 182 -5.49 -2.51 -3.60
C SER A 182 -4.49 -3.49 -4.21
N PHE A 183 -3.45 -3.80 -3.45
CA PHE A 183 -2.59 -4.94 -3.75
C PHE A 183 -3.28 -6.26 -3.36
N PRO A 184 -2.91 -7.40 -3.99
CA PRO A 184 -3.51 -8.69 -3.68
C PRO A 184 -3.12 -9.17 -2.29
N LEU A 185 -4.01 -9.96 -1.66
CA LEU A 185 -3.77 -10.54 -0.34
C LEU A 185 -2.48 -11.38 -0.29
N GLU A 186 -2.19 -12.14 -1.35
CA GLU A 186 -0.96 -12.93 -1.46
C GLU A 186 0.31 -12.08 -1.31
N LEU A 187 0.31 -10.84 -1.85
CA LEU A 187 1.45 -9.92 -1.71
C LEU A 187 1.64 -9.50 -0.25
N ALA A 188 0.55 -9.12 0.42
CA ALA A 188 0.59 -8.75 1.83
C ALA A 188 1.00 -9.92 2.72
N GLU A 189 0.45 -11.12 2.49
CA GLU A 189 0.85 -12.33 3.21
C GLU A 189 2.33 -12.65 3.04
N ARG A 190 2.88 -12.41 1.84
CA ARG A 190 4.30 -12.64 1.57
C ARG A 190 5.18 -11.72 2.40
N VAL A 191 4.83 -10.43 2.51
CA VAL A 191 5.53 -9.48 3.39
C VAL A 191 5.37 -9.88 4.85
N VAL A 192 4.15 -10.17 5.31
CA VAL A 192 3.86 -10.54 6.70
C VAL A 192 4.62 -11.80 7.13
N LYS A 193 4.73 -12.80 6.25
CA LYS A 193 5.51 -14.03 6.49
C LYS A 193 7.02 -13.78 6.46
N ALA A 194 7.47 -12.76 5.71
CA ALA A 194 8.88 -12.44 5.58
C ALA A 194 9.47 -11.74 6.81
N CYS A 195 8.62 -11.12 7.63
CA CYS A 195 9.05 -10.34 8.78
C CYS A 195 8.94 -11.13 10.08
N PRO A 196 9.96 -11.13 10.93
CA PRO A 196 9.81 -11.52 12.33
C PRO A 196 8.94 -10.52 13.08
N GLY A 197 8.53 -10.89 14.29
CA GLY A 197 7.67 -10.04 15.12
C GLY A 197 6.18 -10.22 14.81
N GLU A 198 5.35 -9.53 15.58
CA GLU A 198 3.91 -9.80 15.65
C GLU A 198 3.04 -8.61 15.27
N PHE A 199 3.58 -7.39 15.16
CA PHE A 199 2.80 -6.19 15.01
C PHE A 199 3.17 -5.39 13.75
N VAL A 200 2.25 -5.34 12.78
CA VAL A 200 2.40 -4.62 11.51
C VAL A 200 1.60 -3.32 11.51
N ILE A 201 2.14 -2.29 10.85
CA ILE A 201 1.40 -1.07 10.51
C ILE A 201 1.25 -0.88 9.01
N ASP A 202 0.06 -0.44 8.60
CA ASP A 202 -0.22 0.07 7.26
C ASP A 202 -0.75 1.50 7.35
N PRO A 203 0.03 2.53 7.01
CA PRO A 203 -0.39 3.93 7.11
C PRO A 203 -1.40 4.36 6.02
N PHE A 204 -1.72 3.48 5.06
CA PHE A 204 -2.75 3.68 4.02
C PHE A 204 -3.59 2.42 3.88
N MET A 205 -4.34 2.10 4.93
CA MET A 205 -4.99 0.79 5.12
C MET A 205 -5.97 0.41 3.99
N GLY A 206 -6.65 1.38 3.37
CA GLY A 206 -7.64 1.13 2.33
C GLY A 206 -8.67 0.09 2.73
N SER A 207 -8.83 -0.96 1.93
CA SER A 207 -9.79 -2.06 2.19
C SER A 207 -9.32 -3.09 3.22
N GLY A 208 -8.24 -2.86 3.98
CA GLY A 208 -7.80 -3.73 5.06
C GLY A 208 -7.01 -4.97 4.64
N THR A 209 -6.39 -4.99 3.47
CA THR A 209 -5.67 -6.17 2.98
C THR A 209 -4.50 -6.56 3.88
N THR A 210 -3.74 -5.58 4.40
CA THR A 210 -2.66 -5.82 5.36
C THR A 210 -3.20 -6.39 6.68
N ALA A 211 -4.35 -5.91 7.15
CA ALA A 211 -4.99 -6.43 8.36
C ALA A 211 -5.38 -7.90 8.21
N ILE A 212 -6.02 -8.27 7.10
CA ILE A 212 -6.37 -9.67 6.81
C ILE A 212 -5.12 -10.56 6.73
N ALA A 213 -4.07 -10.08 6.05
CA ALA A 213 -2.80 -10.82 5.96
C ALA A 213 -2.18 -11.05 7.34
N ALA A 214 -2.18 -10.03 8.21
CA ALA A 214 -1.69 -10.15 9.59
C ALA A 214 -2.51 -11.19 10.36
N MET A 215 -3.83 -11.08 10.37
CA MET A 215 -4.73 -11.99 11.09
C MET A 215 -4.58 -13.44 10.63
N LYS A 216 -4.49 -13.70 9.31
CA LYS A 216 -4.24 -15.05 8.75
C LYS A 216 -2.94 -15.68 9.23
N ASN A 217 -1.96 -14.85 9.59
CA ASN A 217 -0.66 -15.29 10.07
C ASN A 217 -0.50 -15.14 11.60
N GLY A 218 -1.59 -14.95 12.33
CA GLY A 218 -1.58 -14.84 13.80
C GLY A 218 -0.91 -13.58 14.33
N LYS A 219 -0.76 -12.54 13.49
CA LYS A 219 -0.13 -11.28 13.85
C LYS A 219 -1.16 -10.18 14.11
N LYS A 220 -0.76 -9.17 14.86
CA LYS A 220 -1.53 -7.96 15.15
C LYS A 220 -1.31 -6.93 14.03
N PHE A 221 -2.27 -6.04 13.86
CA PHE A 221 -2.18 -4.96 12.90
C PHE A 221 -2.60 -3.61 13.50
N CYS A 222 -2.12 -2.54 12.90
CA CYS A 222 -2.67 -1.20 13.01
C CYS A 222 -2.80 -0.61 11.62
N GLY A 223 -3.89 0.09 11.35
CA GLY A 223 -4.10 0.81 10.10
C GLY A 223 -4.40 2.27 10.33
N ILE A 224 -4.01 3.13 9.39
CA ILE A 224 -4.48 4.51 9.29
C ILE A 224 -5.18 4.65 7.95
N GLU A 225 -6.35 5.27 7.93
CA GLU A 225 -7.13 5.51 6.72
C GLU A 225 -7.83 6.85 6.81
N LEU A 226 -7.80 7.62 5.73
CA LEU A 226 -8.38 8.95 5.66
C LEU A 226 -9.90 8.90 5.42
N SER A 227 -10.35 7.95 4.60
CA SER A 227 -11.74 7.81 4.18
C SER A 227 -12.54 6.98 5.17
N GLU A 228 -13.63 7.56 5.69
CA GLU A 228 -14.58 6.87 6.56
C GLU A 228 -15.23 5.65 5.86
N ASP A 229 -15.49 5.77 4.55
CA ASP A 229 -16.05 4.69 3.74
C ASP A 229 -15.07 3.50 3.67
N TYR A 230 -13.77 3.76 3.50
CA TYR A 230 -12.76 2.71 3.47
C TYR A 230 -12.50 2.13 4.87
N VAL A 231 -12.58 2.92 5.93
CA VAL A 231 -12.54 2.39 7.31
C VAL A 231 -13.71 1.42 7.53
N THR A 232 -14.93 1.83 7.19
CA THR A 232 -16.13 0.98 7.30
C THR A 232 -15.98 -0.31 6.46
N LEU A 233 -15.49 -0.20 5.23
CA LEU A 233 -15.24 -1.33 4.35
C LEU A 233 -14.22 -2.31 4.96
N ALA A 234 -13.12 -1.81 5.48
CA ALA A 234 -12.07 -2.62 6.08
C ALA A 234 -12.55 -3.30 7.38
N GLU A 235 -13.29 -2.59 8.23
CA GLU A 235 -13.87 -3.16 9.46
C GLU A 235 -14.87 -4.27 9.15
N ASN A 236 -15.75 -4.07 8.17
CA ASN A 236 -16.69 -5.10 7.71
C ASN A 236 -15.95 -6.34 7.20
N ARG A 237 -14.89 -6.16 6.42
CA ARG A 237 -14.05 -7.25 5.94
C ARG A 237 -13.37 -8.00 7.07
N ILE A 238 -12.78 -7.28 8.03
CA ILE A 238 -12.14 -7.84 9.23
C ILE A 238 -13.14 -8.63 10.06
N ASN A 239 -14.33 -8.07 10.29
CA ASN A 239 -15.38 -8.72 11.07
C ASN A 239 -15.90 -9.97 10.38
N ASN A 240 -16.06 -9.95 9.05
CA ASN A 240 -16.41 -11.13 8.26
C ASN A 240 -15.31 -12.21 8.38
N PHE A 241 -14.05 -11.83 8.23
CA PHE A 241 -12.93 -12.75 8.40
C PHE A 241 -12.91 -13.41 9.79
N LYS A 242 -13.15 -12.64 10.87
CA LYS A 242 -13.26 -13.18 12.23
C LYS A 242 -14.38 -14.23 12.38
N LYS A 243 -15.50 -14.05 11.67
CA LYS A 243 -16.66 -14.97 11.73
C LYS A 243 -16.46 -16.23 10.92
N VAL A 244 -15.89 -16.12 9.73
CA VAL A 244 -15.87 -17.19 8.70
C VAL A 244 -14.50 -17.87 8.58
N GLY A 245 -13.45 -17.25 9.08
CA GLY A 245 -12.09 -17.77 9.03
C GLY A 245 -11.43 -17.70 7.65
N ASN A 246 -12.10 -17.11 6.65
CA ASN A 246 -11.55 -16.91 5.32
C ASN A 246 -12.01 -15.57 4.71
N ASP A 247 -11.34 -15.12 3.63
CA ASP A 247 -11.57 -13.86 2.94
C ASP A 247 -12.21 -14.07 1.54
N GLU A 248 -12.59 -15.32 1.19
CA GLU A 248 -12.92 -15.70 -0.20
C GLU A 248 -14.19 -15.05 -0.72
N ASN A 249 -15.16 -14.76 0.14
CA ASN A 249 -16.49 -14.29 -0.25
C ASN A 249 -16.76 -12.83 0.13
N TRP A 250 -15.84 -12.12 0.77
CA TRP A 250 -16.08 -10.75 1.22
C TRP A 250 -16.45 -9.79 0.08
N SER A 251 -15.87 -10.01 -1.09
CA SER A 251 -16.14 -9.23 -2.30
C SER A 251 -17.50 -9.53 -2.95
N ARG A 252 -18.22 -10.56 -2.49
CA ARG A 252 -19.55 -10.96 -2.95
C ARG A 252 -20.67 -10.57 -2.01
N SER A 253 -20.39 -9.84 -0.93
CA SER A 253 -21.37 -9.35 0.03
C SER A 253 -22.37 -8.41 -0.63
N PRO A 254 -23.68 -8.47 -0.29
CA PRO A 254 -24.73 -7.62 -0.90
C PRO A 254 -24.59 -6.13 -0.64
N GLU A 255 -23.76 -5.73 0.31
CA GLU A 255 -23.47 -4.31 0.64
C GLU A 255 -22.66 -3.57 -0.43
N LYS A 256 -22.36 -4.21 -1.55
CA LYS A 256 -21.75 -3.57 -2.73
C LYS A 256 -22.56 -2.45 -3.37
N THR A 257 -23.82 -2.28 -2.99
CA THR A 257 -24.75 -1.35 -3.63
C THR A 257 -24.47 0.12 -3.27
N LEU A 258 -23.60 0.41 -2.31
CA LEU A 258 -23.28 1.79 -1.89
C LEU A 258 -22.07 2.43 -2.59
N LEU A 259 -21.35 1.69 -3.46
CA LEU A 259 -20.19 2.22 -4.20
C LEU A 259 -20.40 2.23 -5.73
N GLU A 260 -21.64 2.14 -6.21
CA GLU A 260 -22.01 2.24 -7.63
C GLU A 260 -22.53 3.66 -7.99
N PHE A 261 -21.97 4.72 -7.39
CA PHE A 261 -22.26 6.07 -7.83
C PHE A 261 -20.99 6.82 -8.23
#